data_edd1b7a6611833518c58d9b4c503a3f1
#
_entry.id   edd1b7a6611833518c58d9b4c503a3f1
#
_cell.length_a   1.000
_cell.length_b   1.000
_cell.length_c   1.000
_cell.angle_alpha   90.00
_cell.angle_beta   90.00
_cell.angle_gamma   90.00
#
_symmetry.space_group_name_H-M   'P 1'
#
loop_
_entity.id
_entity.type
_entity.pdbx_description
1 polymer ?
#
loop_
_entity_poly.entity_id
_entity_poly.type
_entity_poly.pdbx_seq_one_letter_code
_entity_poly.pdbx_strand_id
1 'polypeptide(L)'
;MDTNRYSPPHITPKEVLLVGFDGGFADHLVGADDAHRDYFFREFHQSFHLHRWMDKVFKVMPVENQPVGLICNFDFLEADNFRLLKALRRNETLRKLPVIVITSGDEECQRMAMESGADDCYRAPVQWAELQSQILFLHALKHQLDEPVLRQERYRIPRGKRAFDILFASSVLLVSAPVWLTIAALVKLTSKGPIIYRSKRVGTGYQVFDFLKFRSMVQDADAQRDAMRELNNYAGDNKSAQVFLKVKNDPRVTRIGKLIRKTSLDELPQLLNVLRGDMSIVGNRPLPLDEAECLTSDAWSARFLAPAGITGLWQTCPEGKDNLPPEQRIALDIQYAETLSVMTDLKIISKTLPAMIQRNE
;
A
#
# COMPACT_ATOMS: atom_id res chain seq x y z
N MET A 1 25.73 41.45 -3.82
CA MET A 1 25.01 40.64 -4.85
C MET A 1 25.51 39.20 -4.73
N ASP A 2 24.96 38.48 -3.77
CA ASP A 2 25.26 37.05 -3.60
C ASP A 2 24.09 36.25 -4.09
N THR A 3 24.23 35.67 -5.28
CA THR A 3 23.30 34.68 -5.83
C THR A 3 23.60 33.34 -5.21
N ASN A 4 22.93 33.04 -4.12
CA ASN A 4 22.94 31.75 -3.48
C ASN A 4 22.29 30.71 -4.46
N ARG A 5 23.14 30.03 -5.24
CA ARG A 5 22.74 28.90 -6.11
C ARG A 5 22.38 27.73 -5.20
N TYR A 6 21.09 27.53 -4.99
CA TYR A 6 20.58 26.31 -4.45
C TYR A 6 20.88 25.19 -5.46
N SER A 7 21.96 24.46 -5.22
CA SER A 7 22.19 23.18 -5.90
C SER A 7 21.21 22.17 -5.31
N PRO A 8 20.36 21.52 -6.11
CA PRO A 8 19.51 20.45 -5.60
C PRO A 8 20.41 19.34 -5.00
N PRO A 9 20.00 18.68 -3.92
CA PRO A 9 20.75 17.57 -3.35
C PRO A 9 20.97 16.53 -4.47
N HIS A 10 22.23 16.11 -4.65
CA HIS A 10 22.58 15.01 -5.55
C HIS A 10 21.87 13.75 -5.05
N ILE A 11 20.73 13.43 -5.66
CA ILE A 11 20.05 12.15 -5.45
C ILE A 11 20.91 11.12 -6.18
N THR A 12 21.58 10.26 -5.44
CA THR A 12 22.23 9.09 -6.03
C THR A 12 21.14 8.23 -6.66
N PRO A 13 21.22 7.94 -7.97
CA PRO A 13 20.20 7.11 -8.62
C PRO A 13 20.12 5.74 -7.94
N LYS A 14 18.91 5.27 -7.71
CA LYS A 14 18.67 3.95 -7.08
C LYS A 14 19.04 2.85 -8.06
N GLU A 15 19.68 1.81 -7.57
CA GLU A 15 20.09 0.68 -8.42
C GLU A 15 18.97 -0.38 -8.49
N VAL A 16 18.64 -0.80 -9.72
CA VAL A 16 17.74 -1.92 -10.01
C VAL A 16 18.52 -2.97 -10.82
N LEU A 17 18.44 -4.22 -10.41
CA LEU A 17 19.09 -5.33 -11.08
C LEU A 17 18.15 -5.91 -12.14
N LEU A 18 18.68 -6.18 -13.33
CA LEU A 18 17.97 -6.79 -14.44
C LEU A 18 18.60 -8.15 -14.78
N VAL A 19 17.78 -9.15 -15.04
CA VAL A 19 18.25 -10.50 -15.38
C VAL A 19 17.46 -11.08 -16.56
N GLY A 20 18.19 -11.50 -17.60
CA GLY A 20 17.64 -12.24 -18.72
C GLY A 20 16.93 -11.39 -19.76
N PHE A 21 17.26 -10.11 -19.88
CA PHE A 21 16.63 -9.22 -20.88
C PHE A 21 17.47 -9.03 -22.15
N ASP A 22 18.65 -9.62 -22.25
CA ASP A 22 19.56 -9.63 -23.45
C ASP A 22 19.54 -8.32 -24.27
N GLY A 23 19.60 -7.18 -23.59
CA GLY A 23 19.58 -5.84 -24.19
C GLY A 23 18.21 -5.28 -24.58
N GLY A 24 17.12 -6.00 -24.30
CA GLY A 24 15.76 -5.64 -24.70
C GLY A 24 14.82 -5.26 -23.55
N PHE A 25 15.31 -4.86 -22.36
CA PHE A 25 14.43 -4.48 -21.24
C PHE A 25 13.49 -3.31 -21.60
N ALA A 26 13.98 -2.33 -22.37
CA ALA A 26 13.16 -1.20 -22.82
C ALA A 26 11.96 -1.64 -23.67
N ASP A 27 12.05 -2.76 -24.38
CA ASP A 27 10.96 -3.29 -25.22
C ASP A 27 9.79 -3.84 -24.39
N HIS A 28 10.03 -4.13 -23.12
CA HIS A 28 9.03 -4.60 -22.15
C HIS A 28 8.38 -3.47 -21.37
N LEU A 29 8.84 -2.21 -21.55
CA LEU A 29 8.38 -1.05 -20.78
C LEU A 29 7.68 0.01 -21.62
N VAL A 30 6.66 0.61 -21.04
CA VAL A 30 6.09 1.88 -21.50
C VAL A 30 6.63 2.99 -20.60
N GLY A 31 7.21 4.06 -21.19
CA GLY A 31 7.84 5.16 -20.44
C GLY A 31 9.30 4.88 -20.03
N ALA A 32 10.03 4.12 -20.81
CA ALA A 32 11.44 3.75 -20.53
C ALA A 32 12.37 4.97 -20.38
N ASP A 33 12.11 6.08 -21.09
CA ASP A 33 12.93 7.30 -21.02
C ASP A 33 12.91 7.94 -19.61
N ASP A 34 11.80 7.83 -18.89
CA ASP A 34 11.68 8.35 -17.51
C ASP A 34 12.39 7.44 -16.52
N ALA A 35 12.52 6.15 -16.81
CA ALA A 35 13.20 5.18 -15.95
C ALA A 35 14.68 5.50 -15.74
N HIS A 36 15.37 5.97 -16.77
CA HIS A 36 16.81 6.26 -16.73
C HIS A 36 17.17 7.55 -16.00
N ARG A 37 16.22 8.41 -15.62
CA ARG A 37 16.50 9.66 -14.90
C ARG A 37 16.82 9.43 -13.43
N ASP A 38 16.10 8.51 -12.79
CA ASP A 38 16.17 8.32 -11.33
C ASP A 38 16.75 6.96 -10.94
N TYR A 39 16.98 6.08 -11.90
CA TYR A 39 17.43 4.70 -11.66
C TYR A 39 18.65 4.35 -12.50
N PHE A 40 19.53 3.58 -11.88
CA PHE A 40 20.64 2.91 -12.55
C PHE A 40 20.29 1.43 -12.72
N PHE A 41 20.26 0.93 -13.95
CA PHE A 41 19.98 -0.46 -14.27
C PHE A 41 21.29 -1.23 -14.46
N ARG A 42 21.44 -2.33 -13.74
CA ARG A 42 22.56 -3.24 -13.89
C ARG A 42 22.08 -4.58 -14.44
N GLU A 43 22.48 -4.91 -15.65
CA GLU A 43 22.06 -6.11 -16.33
C GLU A 43 22.98 -7.30 -16.07
N PHE A 44 22.39 -8.48 -15.94
CA PHE A 44 23.06 -9.76 -15.80
C PHE A 44 22.46 -10.77 -16.78
N HIS A 45 23.31 -11.39 -17.60
CA HIS A 45 22.90 -12.41 -18.56
C HIS A 45 23.08 -13.85 -18.02
N GLN A 46 23.65 -14.01 -16.83
CA GLN A 46 23.87 -15.30 -16.20
C GLN A 46 23.62 -15.22 -14.69
N SER A 47 22.89 -16.19 -14.16
CA SER A 47 22.54 -16.30 -12.72
C SER A 47 23.79 -16.39 -11.82
N PHE A 48 24.86 -17.03 -12.29
CA PHE A 48 26.12 -17.16 -11.55
C PHE A 48 26.80 -15.79 -11.32
N HIS A 49 26.85 -14.93 -12.32
CA HIS A 49 27.46 -13.61 -12.19
C HIS A 49 26.66 -12.71 -11.24
N LEU A 50 25.33 -12.76 -11.32
CA LEU A 50 24.45 -12.07 -10.38
C LEU A 50 24.68 -12.53 -8.94
N HIS A 51 24.69 -13.85 -8.70
CA HIS A 51 24.86 -14.40 -7.35
C HIS A 51 26.20 -13.98 -6.72
N ARG A 52 27.29 -14.09 -7.48
CA ARG A 52 28.62 -13.68 -7.02
C ARG A 52 28.72 -12.18 -6.75
N TRP A 53 28.02 -11.37 -7.53
CA TRP A 53 27.98 -9.91 -7.33
C TRP A 53 27.15 -9.55 -6.10
N MET A 54 25.97 -10.13 -5.95
CA MET A 54 25.10 -9.90 -4.79
C MET A 54 25.78 -10.31 -3.46
N ASP A 55 26.44 -11.44 -3.43
CA ASP A 55 27.17 -11.89 -2.23
C ASP A 55 28.23 -10.88 -1.75
N LYS A 56 28.85 -10.15 -2.68
CA LYS A 56 29.81 -9.10 -2.33
C LYS A 56 29.09 -7.84 -1.84
N VAL A 57 28.10 -7.36 -2.59
CA VAL A 57 27.43 -6.07 -2.37
C VAL A 57 26.63 -6.09 -1.07
N PHE A 58 25.82 -7.11 -0.85
CA PHE A 58 24.94 -7.18 0.32
C PHE A 58 25.68 -7.43 1.63
N LYS A 59 26.91 -7.94 1.58
CA LYS A 59 27.76 -8.09 2.79
C LYS A 59 28.51 -6.82 3.17
N VAL A 60 28.75 -5.92 2.23
CA VAL A 60 29.65 -4.76 2.42
C VAL A 60 28.91 -3.43 2.39
N MET A 61 27.84 -3.32 1.60
CA MET A 61 27.12 -2.07 1.45
C MET A 61 26.04 -1.88 2.53
N PRO A 62 25.92 -0.66 3.11
CA PRO A 62 24.77 -0.29 3.93
C PRO A 62 23.46 -0.48 3.15
N VAL A 63 22.36 -0.77 3.86
CA VAL A 63 21.04 -1.02 3.25
C VAL A 63 20.58 0.12 2.34
N GLU A 64 20.92 1.36 2.68
CA GLU A 64 20.58 2.57 1.92
C GLU A 64 21.20 2.61 0.51
N ASN A 65 22.32 1.92 0.32
CA ASN A 65 23.07 1.87 -0.94
C ASN A 65 22.92 0.51 -1.67
N GLN A 66 22.12 -0.40 -1.13
CA GLN A 66 21.84 -1.69 -1.77
C GLN A 66 20.82 -1.51 -2.90
N PRO A 67 20.81 -2.40 -3.92
CA PRO A 67 19.79 -2.40 -4.93
C PRO A 67 18.39 -2.47 -4.35
N VAL A 68 17.47 -1.68 -4.91
CA VAL A 68 16.09 -1.61 -4.41
C VAL A 68 15.22 -2.76 -4.90
N GLY A 69 15.63 -3.46 -5.94
CA GLY A 69 14.89 -4.61 -6.47
C GLY A 69 15.62 -5.35 -7.59
N LEU A 70 15.09 -6.50 -7.92
CA LEU A 70 15.52 -7.36 -9.02
C LEU A 70 14.33 -7.59 -9.96
N ILE A 71 14.51 -7.31 -11.24
CA ILE A 71 13.54 -7.61 -12.29
C ILE A 71 14.09 -8.75 -13.14
N CYS A 72 13.30 -9.79 -13.31
CA CYS A 72 13.69 -10.98 -14.08
C CYS A 72 12.76 -11.20 -15.25
N ASN A 73 13.33 -11.62 -16.39
CA ASN A 73 12.55 -12.17 -17.48
C ASN A 73 12.10 -13.59 -17.12
N PHE A 74 10.84 -13.93 -17.40
CA PHE A 74 10.28 -15.25 -17.11
C PHE A 74 11.00 -16.37 -17.86
N ASP A 75 11.23 -16.21 -19.15
CA ASP A 75 11.86 -17.24 -20.00
C ASP A 75 13.25 -17.61 -19.51
N PHE A 76 14.00 -16.62 -19.00
CA PHE A 76 15.30 -16.85 -18.37
C PHE A 76 15.17 -17.69 -17.10
N LEU A 77 14.16 -17.38 -16.25
CA LEU A 77 13.95 -18.13 -15.02
C LEU A 77 13.46 -19.56 -15.27
N GLU A 78 12.60 -19.74 -16.26
CA GLU A 78 12.12 -21.05 -16.68
C GLU A 78 13.28 -21.92 -17.20
N ALA A 79 14.16 -21.38 -18.04
CA ALA A 79 15.36 -22.06 -18.54
C ALA A 79 16.31 -22.50 -17.40
N ASP A 80 16.39 -21.73 -16.31
CA ASP A 80 17.15 -22.07 -15.09
C ASP A 80 16.34 -22.91 -14.08
N ASN A 81 15.12 -23.35 -14.43
CA ASN A 81 14.23 -24.09 -13.54
C ASN A 81 13.93 -23.35 -12.21
N PHE A 82 13.86 -22.03 -12.26
CA PHE A 82 13.67 -21.12 -11.12
C PHE A 82 14.69 -21.30 -9.98
N ARG A 83 15.89 -21.83 -10.29
CA ARG A 83 16.95 -22.05 -9.27
C ARG A 83 17.40 -20.75 -8.66
N LEU A 84 17.48 -19.67 -9.45
CA LEU A 84 17.84 -18.34 -9.00
C LEU A 84 16.88 -17.87 -7.90
N LEU A 85 15.56 -17.89 -8.13
CA LEU A 85 14.56 -17.46 -7.15
C LEU A 85 14.63 -18.29 -5.87
N LYS A 86 14.68 -19.61 -6.01
CA LYS A 86 14.78 -20.54 -4.87
C LYS A 86 16.04 -20.30 -4.03
N ALA A 87 17.17 -19.97 -4.67
CA ALA A 87 18.41 -19.65 -3.98
C ALA A 87 18.32 -18.31 -3.23
N LEU A 88 17.75 -17.27 -3.86
CA LEU A 88 17.53 -15.98 -3.23
C LEU A 88 16.65 -16.10 -1.96
N ARG A 89 15.58 -16.87 -2.02
CA ARG A 89 14.65 -17.03 -0.89
C ARG A 89 15.23 -17.85 0.27
N ARG A 90 16.22 -18.72 0.01
CA ARG A 90 16.93 -19.47 1.06
C ARG A 90 18.00 -18.65 1.76
N ASN A 91 18.48 -17.57 1.17
CA ASN A 91 19.52 -16.74 1.76
C ASN A 91 18.90 -15.68 2.67
N GLU A 92 19.30 -15.61 3.95
CA GLU A 92 18.70 -14.70 4.95
C GLU A 92 18.80 -13.23 4.59
N THR A 93 19.87 -12.81 3.93
CA THR A 93 20.08 -11.43 3.51
C THR A 93 19.34 -11.13 2.22
N LEU A 94 19.46 -12.00 1.20
CA LEU A 94 18.93 -11.77 -0.13
C LEU A 94 17.41 -12.01 -0.22
N ARG A 95 16.80 -12.77 0.71
CA ARG A 95 15.34 -12.98 0.74
C ARG A 95 14.54 -11.69 0.88
N LYS A 96 15.19 -10.62 1.41
CA LYS A 96 14.60 -9.28 1.55
C LYS A 96 14.63 -8.45 0.27
N LEU A 97 15.40 -8.87 -0.76
CA LEU A 97 15.41 -8.18 -2.04
C LEU A 97 14.07 -8.42 -2.76
N PRO A 98 13.34 -7.37 -3.14
CA PRO A 98 12.17 -7.49 -4.00
C PRO A 98 12.53 -8.13 -5.34
N VAL A 99 11.75 -9.10 -5.78
CA VAL A 99 11.93 -9.75 -7.08
C VAL A 99 10.63 -9.70 -7.85
N ILE A 100 10.65 -8.99 -8.96
CA ILE A 100 9.54 -8.88 -9.90
C ILE A 100 9.88 -9.66 -11.17
N VAL A 101 8.92 -10.41 -11.69
CA VAL A 101 9.07 -11.15 -12.94
C VAL A 101 8.26 -10.48 -14.03
N ILE A 102 8.82 -10.34 -15.21
CA ILE A 102 8.10 -9.89 -16.41
C ILE A 102 7.96 -11.08 -17.37
N THR A 103 6.73 -11.33 -17.81
CA THR A 103 6.40 -12.42 -18.74
C THR A 103 5.63 -11.90 -19.94
N SER A 104 5.79 -12.58 -21.08
CA SER A 104 4.91 -12.43 -22.26
C SER A 104 3.82 -13.50 -22.30
N GLY A 105 3.86 -14.46 -21.36
CA GLY A 105 2.98 -15.61 -21.29
C GLY A 105 1.62 -15.34 -20.67
N ASP A 106 0.92 -16.42 -20.40
CA ASP A 106 -0.43 -16.45 -19.82
C ASP A 106 -0.43 -16.44 -18.27
N GLU A 107 -1.59 -16.65 -17.68
CA GLU A 107 -1.79 -16.75 -16.23
C GLU A 107 -1.01 -17.91 -15.60
N GLU A 108 -0.74 -18.97 -16.37
CA GLU A 108 0.05 -20.10 -15.88
C GLU A 108 1.50 -19.70 -15.62
N CYS A 109 2.11 -18.89 -16.51
CA CYS A 109 3.45 -18.35 -16.33
C CYS A 109 3.52 -17.45 -15.07
N GLN A 110 2.50 -16.62 -14.85
CA GLN A 110 2.42 -15.78 -13.65
C GLN A 110 2.33 -16.65 -12.39
N ARG A 111 1.49 -17.67 -12.39
CA ARG A 111 1.35 -18.60 -11.27
C ARG A 111 2.68 -19.32 -10.95
N MET A 112 3.38 -19.81 -11.98
CA MET A 112 4.68 -20.48 -11.82
C MET A 112 5.75 -19.55 -11.22
N ALA A 113 5.80 -18.29 -11.65
CA ALA A 113 6.71 -17.30 -11.10
C ALA A 113 6.46 -17.07 -9.60
N MET A 114 5.19 -16.86 -9.23
CA MET A 114 4.79 -16.61 -7.83
C MET A 114 5.06 -17.82 -6.93
N GLU A 115 4.70 -19.02 -7.36
CA GLU A 115 4.97 -20.26 -6.62
C GLU A 115 6.47 -20.54 -6.45
N SER A 116 7.29 -20.04 -7.38
CA SER A 116 8.75 -20.19 -7.34
C SER A 116 9.45 -19.15 -6.45
N GLY A 117 8.72 -18.15 -5.95
CA GLY A 117 9.24 -17.17 -4.99
C GLY A 117 9.43 -15.76 -5.54
N ALA A 118 8.82 -15.40 -6.66
CA ALA A 118 8.68 -14.00 -7.05
C ALA A 118 7.77 -13.27 -6.05
N ASP A 119 8.00 -11.97 -5.87
CA ASP A 119 7.14 -11.12 -5.05
C ASP A 119 5.97 -10.58 -5.86
N ASP A 120 6.19 -10.43 -7.18
CA ASP A 120 5.16 -10.02 -8.12
C ASP A 120 5.51 -10.47 -9.55
N CYS A 121 4.50 -10.49 -10.45
CA CYS A 121 4.68 -10.89 -11.83
C CYS A 121 3.79 -10.05 -12.76
N TYR A 122 4.40 -9.39 -13.74
CA TYR A 122 3.73 -8.51 -14.69
C TYR A 122 3.75 -9.08 -16.10
N ARG A 123 2.71 -8.75 -16.85
CA ARG A 123 2.64 -9.08 -18.28
C ARG A 123 3.14 -7.89 -19.11
N ALA A 124 4.11 -8.15 -19.99
CA ALA A 124 4.62 -7.12 -20.88
C ALA A 124 3.58 -6.69 -21.94
N PRO A 125 3.55 -5.40 -22.35
CA PRO A 125 4.38 -4.29 -21.89
C PRO A 125 3.87 -3.68 -20.56
N VAL A 126 4.78 -3.26 -19.67
CA VAL A 126 4.48 -2.73 -18.34
C VAL A 126 4.73 -1.23 -18.28
N GLN A 127 3.88 -0.47 -17.57
CA GLN A 127 4.12 0.94 -17.29
C GLN A 127 5.26 1.07 -16.26
N TRP A 128 6.32 1.85 -16.61
CA TRP A 128 7.44 2.03 -15.68
C TRP A 128 7.01 2.60 -14.33
N ALA A 129 6.12 3.59 -14.33
CA ALA A 129 5.64 4.22 -13.10
C ALA A 129 4.99 3.22 -12.13
N GLU A 130 4.28 2.23 -12.66
CA GLU A 130 3.65 1.16 -11.87
C GLU A 130 4.72 0.24 -11.28
N LEU A 131 5.61 -0.28 -12.13
CA LEU A 131 6.71 -1.16 -11.73
C LEU A 131 7.61 -0.51 -10.67
N GLN A 132 7.93 0.77 -10.86
CA GLN A 132 8.71 1.58 -9.94
C GLN A 132 8.04 1.68 -8.57
N SER A 133 6.75 2.00 -8.54
CA SER A 133 5.97 2.13 -7.30
C SER A 133 5.95 0.81 -6.54
N GLN A 134 5.79 -0.30 -7.25
CA GLN A 134 5.75 -1.64 -6.68
C GLN A 134 7.11 -2.07 -6.10
N ILE A 135 8.21 -1.87 -6.85
CA ILE A 135 9.56 -2.20 -6.35
C ILE A 135 9.85 -1.48 -5.05
N LEU A 136 9.54 -0.19 -4.98
CA LEU A 136 9.82 0.60 -3.79
C LEU A 136 8.95 0.23 -2.61
N PHE A 137 7.67 -0.07 -2.86
CA PHE A 137 6.77 -0.58 -1.84
C PHE A 137 7.29 -1.90 -1.25
N LEU A 138 7.63 -2.87 -2.10
CA LEU A 138 8.18 -4.16 -1.66
C LEU A 138 9.51 -4.01 -0.93
N HIS A 139 10.38 -3.09 -1.38
CA HIS A 139 11.63 -2.80 -0.71
C HIS A 139 11.40 -2.25 0.70
N ALA A 140 10.51 -1.26 0.86
CA ALA A 140 10.17 -0.70 2.16
C ALA A 140 9.54 -1.73 3.09
N LEU A 141 8.60 -2.52 2.57
CA LEU A 141 7.92 -3.57 3.33
C LEU A 141 8.92 -4.60 3.89
N LYS A 142 9.81 -5.12 3.02
CA LYS A 142 10.76 -6.16 3.39
C LYS A 142 11.88 -5.69 4.32
N HIS A 143 12.24 -4.43 4.26
CA HIS A 143 13.27 -3.86 5.14
C HIS A 143 12.70 -3.19 6.37
N GLN A 144 11.36 -3.07 6.50
CA GLN A 144 10.69 -2.33 7.59
C GLN A 144 11.27 -0.92 7.77
N LEU A 145 11.66 -0.29 6.66
CA LEU A 145 12.31 1.00 6.67
C LEU A 145 11.29 2.08 7.04
N ASP A 146 11.61 2.86 8.09
CA ASP A 146 10.91 4.12 8.36
C ASP A 146 11.23 5.14 7.26
N GLU A 147 10.25 5.46 6.47
CA GLU A 147 9.96 6.54 5.53
C GLU A 147 11.03 7.36 4.73
N PRO A 148 12.31 7.58 5.06
CA PRO A 148 13.12 8.52 4.26
C PRO A 148 13.41 8.04 2.83
N VAL A 149 13.40 6.72 2.59
CA VAL A 149 13.79 6.11 1.30
C VAL A 149 12.69 6.23 0.24
N LEU A 150 11.44 6.40 0.67
CA LEU A 150 10.29 6.46 -0.22
C LEU A 150 9.81 7.88 -0.59
N ARG A 151 10.67 8.90 -0.45
CA ARG A 151 10.39 10.24 -1.00
C ARG A 151 10.51 10.24 -2.52
N GLN A 152 9.86 9.30 -3.18
CA GLN A 152 9.52 9.48 -4.58
C GLN A 152 8.40 10.49 -4.72
N GLU A 153 8.30 11.09 -5.92
CA GLU A 153 7.27 12.07 -6.23
C GLU A 153 5.94 11.61 -5.66
N ARG A 154 5.60 12.18 -4.50
CA ARG A 154 4.31 11.93 -3.87
C ARG A 154 3.28 12.13 -4.94
N TYR A 155 2.45 11.13 -5.22
CA TYR A 155 1.23 11.35 -5.99
C TYR A 155 0.63 12.67 -5.49
N ARG A 156 0.71 13.69 -6.32
CA ARG A 156 0.26 15.01 -5.91
C ARG A 156 -1.24 15.07 -6.12
N ILE A 157 -1.97 14.97 -5.03
CA ILE A 157 -3.39 15.32 -5.03
C ILE A 157 -3.54 16.65 -5.77
N PRO A 158 -4.40 16.76 -6.82
CA PRO A 158 -4.61 17.99 -7.56
C PRO A 158 -4.85 19.17 -6.63
N ARG A 159 -4.21 20.31 -6.90
CA ARG A 159 -4.22 21.48 -6.00
C ARG A 159 -5.63 21.89 -5.55
N GLY A 160 -6.61 21.84 -6.45
CA GLY A 160 -8.01 22.15 -6.13
C GLY A 160 -8.62 21.15 -5.13
N LYS A 161 -8.41 19.84 -5.35
CA LYS A 161 -8.84 18.80 -4.42
C LYS A 161 -8.13 18.96 -3.07
N ARG A 162 -6.83 19.26 -3.06
CA ARG A 162 -6.06 19.47 -1.83
C ARG A 162 -6.57 20.66 -1.02
N ALA A 163 -6.88 21.79 -1.67
CA ALA A 163 -7.47 22.95 -1.01
C ALA A 163 -8.82 22.61 -0.38
N PHE A 164 -9.68 21.90 -1.12
CA PHE A 164 -10.96 21.39 -0.60
C PHE A 164 -10.74 20.47 0.61
N ASP A 165 -9.83 19.50 0.54
CA ASP A 165 -9.53 18.57 1.62
C ASP A 165 -9.10 19.30 2.91
N ILE A 166 -8.22 20.30 2.78
CA ILE A 166 -7.74 21.08 3.93
C ILE A 166 -8.87 21.88 4.55
N LEU A 167 -9.65 22.61 3.74
CA LEU A 167 -10.76 23.44 4.22
C LEU A 167 -11.82 22.57 4.91
N PHE A 168 -12.22 21.48 4.27
CA PHE A 168 -13.23 20.57 4.82
C PHE A 168 -12.75 19.90 6.10
N ALA A 169 -11.54 19.32 6.12
CA ALA A 169 -10.98 18.67 7.31
C ALA A 169 -10.84 19.64 8.48
N SER A 170 -10.36 20.87 8.24
CA SER A 170 -10.21 21.90 9.26
C SER A 170 -11.56 22.31 9.84
N SER A 171 -12.58 22.50 8.99
CA SER A 171 -13.93 22.86 9.42
C SER A 171 -14.56 21.76 10.29
N VAL A 172 -14.45 20.51 9.85
CA VAL A 172 -14.98 19.36 10.62
C VAL A 172 -14.24 19.20 11.95
N LEU A 173 -12.92 19.36 12.00
CA LEU A 173 -12.14 19.31 13.24
C LEU A 173 -12.55 20.40 14.21
N LEU A 174 -12.74 21.63 13.73
CA LEU A 174 -13.14 22.75 14.57
C LEU A 174 -14.52 22.53 15.18
N VAL A 175 -15.50 22.16 14.36
CA VAL A 175 -16.89 21.91 14.82
C VAL A 175 -16.96 20.69 15.75
N SER A 176 -16.19 19.63 15.46
CA SER A 176 -16.19 18.41 16.27
C SER A 176 -15.25 18.46 17.48
N ALA A 177 -14.54 19.57 17.74
CA ALA A 177 -13.56 19.67 18.84
C ALA A 177 -14.12 19.28 20.22
N PRO A 178 -15.35 19.68 20.64
CA PRO A 178 -15.93 19.23 21.90
C PRO A 178 -16.12 17.70 21.96
N VAL A 179 -16.57 17.12 20.85
CA VAL A 179 -16.74 15.65 20.72
C VAL A 179 -15.39 14.95 20.81
N TRP A 180 -14.37 15.49 20.18
CA TRP A 180 -13.00 15.01 20.25
C TRP A 180 -12.48 14.93 21.68
N LEU A 181 -12.62 16.01 22.43
CA LEU A 181 -12.19 16.11 23.83
C LEU A 181 -12.93 15.10 24.70
N THR A 182 -14.25 14.98 24.50
CA THR A 182 -15.09 14.02 25.23
C THR A 182 -14.64 12.58 24.97
N ILE A 183 -14.43 12.20 23.69
CA ILE A 183 -13.97 10.85 23.32
C ILE A 183 -12.57 10.60 23.90
N ALA A 184 -11.66 11.57 23.78
CA ALA A 184 -10.31 11.46 24.31
C ALA A 184 -10.31 11.19 25.83
N ALA A 185 -11.14 11.93 26.58
CA ALA A 185 -11.32 11.72 28.02
C ALA A 185 -11.90 10.32 28.33
N LEU A 186 -12.96 9.91 27.65
CA LEU A 186 -13.58 8.59 27.83
C LEU A 186 -12.61 7.45 27.54
N VAL A 187 -11.86 7.51 26.43
CA VAL A 187 -10.85 6.50 26.06
C VAL A 187 -9.74 6.45 27.11
N LYS A 188 -9.28 7.60 27.61
CA LYS A 188 -8.20 7.67 28.61
C LYS A 188 -8.62 7.13 29.97
N LEU A 189 -9.85 7.41 30.38
CA LEU A 189 -10.38 6.99 31.67
C LEU A 189 -10.79 5.51 31.72
N THR A 190 -11.20 4.95 30.58
CA THR A 190 -11.77 3.58 30.53
C THR A 190 -10.76 2.50 30.15
N SER A 191 -9.58 2.86 29.63
CA SER A 191 -8.57 1.89 29.25
C SER A 191 -7.15 2.45 29.34
N LYS A 192 -6.18 1.59 29.71
CA LYS A 192 -4.75 1.94 29.79
C LYS A 192 -4.14 2.11 28.39
N GLY A 193 -3.23 3.08 28.21
CA GLY A 193 -2.47 3.29 26.99
C GLY A 193 -2.76 4.63 26.27
N PRO A 194 -2.29 4.84 25.00
CA PRO A 194 -2.46 6.07 24.25
C PRO A 194 -3.92 6.28 23.81
N ILE A 195 -4.35 7.53 23.68
CA ILE A 195 -5.71 7.90 23.23
C ILE A 195 -5.87 7.58 21.74
N ILE A 196 -4.84 7.88 20.95
CA ILE A 196 -4.82 7.63 19.51
C ILE A 196 -4.02 6.36 19.25
N TYR A 197 -4.64 5.44 18.56
CA TYR A 197 -4.02 4.25 18.00
C TYR A 197 -3.45 4.58 16.62
N ARG A 198 -2.26 4.07 16.34
CA ARG A 198 -1.57 4.21 15.06
C ARG A 198 -1.37 2.83 14.46
N SER A 199 -1.78 2.65 13.20
CA SER A 199 -1.46 1.44 12.44
C SER A 199 -0.82 1.81 11.12
N LYS A 200 0.19 1.06 10.71
CA LYS A 200 0.78 1.24 9.39
C LYS A 200 -0.22 0.78 8.33
N ARG A 201 -0.45 1.64 7.33
CA ARG A 201 -1.35 1.38 6.21
C ARG A 201 -0.67 1.76 4.91
N VAL A 202 -1.05 1.07 3.85
CA VAL A 202 -0.64 1.37 2.48
C VAL A 202 -1.72 2.23 1.83
N GLY A 203 -1.30 3.37 1.31
CA GLY A 203 -2.17 4.33 0.61
C GLY A 203 -1.73 4.57 -0.82
N THR A 204 -1.91 5.81 -1.26
CA THR A 204 -1.60 6.28 -2.61
C THR A 204 -0.17 5.94 -3.03
N GLY A 205 0.00 5.39 -4.23
CA GLY A 205 1.32 5.06 -4.77
C GLY A 205 2.11 4.12 -3.85
N TYR A 206 1.44 3.19 -3.19
CA TYR A 206 2.00 2.26 -2.19
C TYR A 206 2.71 2.93 -1.00
N GLN A 207 2.46 4.21 -0.74
CA GLN A 207 3.07 4.89 0.39
C GLN A 207 2.54 4.33 1.72
N VAL A 208 3.47 3.95 2.60
CA VAL A 208 3.14 3.51 3.96
C VAL A 208 3.08 4.74 4.86
N PHE A 209 1.99 4.86 5.62
CA PHE A 209 1.80 5.98 6.55
C PHE A 209 1.14 5.52 7.86
N ASP A 210 1.21 6.36 8.90
CA ASP A 210 0.53 6.13 10.17
C ASP A 210 -0.94 6.51 10.06
N PHE A 211 -1.79 5.51 9.98
CA PHE A 211 -3.23 5.66 9.96
C PHE A 211 -3.77 5.87 11.38
N LEU A 212 -4.40 6.99 11.63
CA LEU A 212 -4.80 7.44 12.96
C LEU A 212 -6.26 7.10 13.27
N LYS A 213 -6.50 6.50 14.45
CA LYS A 213 -7.84 6.26 15.00
C LYS A 213 -7.88 6.52 16.50
N PHE A 214 -9.05 6.80 17.05
CA PHE A 214 -9.21 6.65 18.50
C PHE A 214 -9.07 5.17 18.86
N ARG A 215 -8.37 4.90 19.98
CA ARG A 215 -8.24 3.54 20.49
C ARG A 215 -9.60 2.99 20.90
N SER A 216 -10.04 1.94 20.22
CA SER A 216 -11.30 1.24 20.45
C SER A 216 -11.11 -0.19 21.00
N MET A 217 -9.86 -0.66 21.06
CA MET A 217 -9.48 -1.99 21.52
C MET A 217 -8.54 -1.92 22.72
N VAL A 218 -8.37 -3.05 23.41
CA VAL A 218 -7.39 -3.23 24.49
C VAL A 218 -5.96 -3.06 23.96
N GLN A 219 -5.00 -2.80 24.86
CA GLN A 219 -3.62 -2.45 24.47
C GLN A 219 -2.93 -3.56 23.67
N ASP A 220 -3.18 -4.82 24.02
CA ASP A 220 -2.51 -5.99 23.42
C ASP A 220 -3.33 -6.64 22.28
N ALA A 221 -4.28 -5.89 21.68
CA ALA A 221 -5.18 -6.39 20.64
C ALA A 221 -4.44 -6.88 19.39
N ASP A 222 -3.32 -6.25 19.03
CA ASP A 222 -2.54 -6.65 17.86
C ASP A 222 -1.83 -8.00 18.09
N ALA A 223 -1.31 -8.26 19.28
CA ALA A 223 -0.70 -9.54 19.64
C ALA A 223 -1.69 -10.72 19.60
N GLN A 224 -3.00 -10.42 19.76
CA GLN A 224 -4.07 -11.42 19.70
C GLN A 224 -4.64 -11.62 18.29
N ARG A 225 -4.08 -10.95 17.28
CA ARG A 225 -4.63 -10.95 15.92
C ARG A 225 -4.60 -12.34 15.27
N ASP A 226 -3.51 -13.08 15.42
CA ASP A 226 -3.35 -14.39 14.81
C ASP A 226 -4.31 -15.42 15.42
N ALA A 227 -4.53 -15.35 16.74
CA ALA A 227 -5.55 -16.18 17.40
C ALA A 227 -6.99 -15.88 16.92
N MET A 228 -7.25 -14.68 16.40
CA MET A 228 -8.56 -14.30 15.87
C MET A 228 -8.79 -14.70 14.41
N ARG A 229 -7.76 -15.18 13.69
CA ARG A 229 -7.91 -15.64 12.29
C ARG A 229 -8.88 -16.81 12.16
N GLU A 230 -8.93 -17.68 13.16
CA GLU A 230 -9.88 -18.81 13.21
C GLU A 230 -11.35 -18.34 13.33
N LEU A 231 -11.59 -17.15 13.85
CA LEU A 231 -12.92 -16.53 14.00
C LEU A 231 -13.28 -15.60 12.84
N ASN A 232 -12.54 -15.64 11.74
CA ASN A 232 -12.76 -14.75 10.60
C ASN A 232 -14.07 -15.04 9.87
N ASN A 233 -14.98 -14.06 9.82
CA ASN A 233 -16.28 -14.18 9.13
C ASN A 233 -16.17 -14.26 7.59
N TYR A 234 -15.00 -13.97 7.02
CA TYR A 234 -14.70 -14.10 5.59
C TYR A 234 -13.98 -15.41 5.25
N ALA A 235 -13.70 -16.26 6.23
CA ALA A 235 -13.07 -17.56 6.02
C ALA A 235 -14.04 -18.49 5.27
N GLY A 236 -14.01 -18.39 3.94
CA GLY A 236 -14.62 -19.33 3.00
C GLY A 236 -13.53 -20.05 2.19
N ASP A 237 -13.90 -20.95 1.28
CA ASP A 237 -12.97 -21.72 0.45
C ASP A 237 -12.16 -20.88 -0.56
N ASN A 238 -12.46 -19.59 -0.70
CA ASN A 238 -11.76 -18.69 -1.61
C ASN A 238 -10.55 -18.04 -0.95
N LYS A 239 -9.38 -18.11 -1.59
CA LYS A 239 -8.12 -17.45 -1.15
C LYS A 239 -8.30 -15.93 -0.93
N SER A 240 -9.11 -15.27 -1.74
CA SER A 240 -9.43 -13.84 -1.60
C SER A 240 -10.19 -13.51 -0.30
N ALA A 241 -10.97 -14.45 0.23
CA ALA A 241 -11.73 -14.28 1.47
C ALA A 241 -10.82 -14.32 2.72
N GLN A 242 -9.62 -14.90 2.61
CA GLN A 242 -8.65 -14.98 3.72
C GLN A 242 -7.85 -13.68 3.91
N VAL A 243 -7.87 -12.79 2.91
CA VAL A 243 -7.12 -11.52 2.95
C VAL A 243 -7.72 -10.55 3.97
N PHE A 244 -9.04 -10.51 4.12
CA PHE A 244 -9.72 -9.56 5.00
C PHE A 244 -10.15 -10.22 6.32
N LEU A 245 -9.71 -9.64 7.45
CA LEU A 245 -10.10 -10.10 8.78
C LEU A 245 -11.32 -9.32 9.30
N LYS A 246 -12.46 -9.99 9.46
CA LYS A 246 -13.65 -9.44 10.11
C LYS A 246 -14.20 -10.42 11.14
N VAL A 247 -14.14 -10.04 12.41
CA VAL A 247 -14.64 -10.84 13.52
C VAL A 247 -15.90 -10.19 14.10
N LYS A 248 -17.01 -10.92 14.10
CA LYS A 248 -18.26 -10.48 14.75
C LYS A 248 -18.12 -10.58 16.27
N ASN A 249 -18.48 -9.51 16.99
CA ASN A 249 -18.34 -9.44 18.44
C ASN A 249 -16.91 -9.64 18.97
N ASP A 250 -15.94 -9.02 18.33
CA ASP A 250 -14.52 -9.08 18.68
C ASP A 250 -14.32 -8.75 20.20
N PRO A 251 -13.82 -9.71 21.02
CA PRO A 251 -13.67 -9.54 22.47
C PRO A 251 -12.64 -8.49 22.86
N ARG A 252 -11.75 -8.12 21.93
CA ARG A 252 -10.71 -7.09 22.14
C ARG A 252 -11.30 -5.67 22.16
N VAL A 253 -12.53 -5.49 21.68
CA VAL A 253 -13.18 -4.17 21.60
C VAL A 253 -13.72 -3.76 22.98
N THR A 254 -13.27 -2.60 23.50
CA THR A 254 -13.75 -2.05 24.78
C THR A 254 -15.21 -1.60 24.70
N ARG A 255 -15.89 -1.40 25.85
CA ARG A 255 -17.28 -0.90 25.87
C ARG A 255 -17.42 0.46 25.16
N ILE A 256 -16.52 1.40 25.46
CA ILE A 256 -16.47 2.70 24.78
C ILE A 256 -16.05 2.51 23.32
N GLY A 257 -15.15 1.58 23.04
CA GLY A 257 -14.76 1.20 21.68
C GLY A 257 -15.94 0.75 20.82
N LYS A 258 -16.87 -0.03 21.37
CA LYS A 258 -18.10 -0.43 20.66
C LYS A 258 -18.96 0.78 20.28
N LEU A 259 -19.12 1.74 21.19
CA LEU A 259 -19.90 2.94 20.95
C LEU A 259 -19.28 3.81 19.86
N ILE A 260 -17.97 4.13 19.96
CA ILE A 260 -17.31 5.00 18.98
C ILE A 260 -17.18 4.33 17.60
N ARG A 261 -17.03 3.00 17.53
CA ARG A 261 -17.04 2.24 16.26
C ARG A 261 -18.43 2.21 15.63
N LYS A 262 -19.48 2.02 16.42
CA LYS A 262 -20.86 2.05 15.92
C LYS A 262 -21.20 3.40 15.27
N THR A 263 -20.71 4.49 15.84
CA THR A 263 -20.93 5.86 15.35
C THR A 263 -19.85 6.33 14.36
N SER A 264 -18.84 5.48 14.03
CA SER A 264 -17.67 5.84 13.23
C SER A 264 -16.84 7.03 13.76
N LEU A 265 -17.06 7.40 15.03
CA LEU A 265 -16.30 8.49 15.67
C LEU A 265 -14.84 8.09 15.95
N ASP A 266 -14.54 6.80 15.98
CA ASP A 266 -13.15 6.30 16.06
C ASP A 266 -12.29 6.73 14.86
N GLU A 267 -12.90 7.10 13.73
CA GLU A 267 -12.22 7.50 12.50
C GLU A 267 -11.91 9.02 12.43
N LEU A 268 -12.44 9.84 13.37
CA LEU A 268 -12.18 11.29 13.38
C LEU A 268 -10.68 11.68 13.32
N PRO A 269 -9.73 10.96 13.98
CA PRO A 269 -8.31 11.27 13.87
C PRO A 269 -7.72 11.16 12.45
N GLN A 270 -8.38 10.49 11.51
CA GLN A 270 -7.96 10.44 10.11
C GLN A 270 -8.00 11.83 9.44
N LEU A 271 -8.80 12.77 9.94
CA LEU A 271 -8.77 14.17 9.50
C LEU A 271 -7.38 14.80 9.66
N LEU A 272 -6.61 14.37 10.67
CA LEU A 272 -5.21 14.79 10.80
C LEU A 272 -4.32 14.19 9.71
N ASN A 273 -4.59 12.95 9.25
CA ASN A 273 -3.91 12.39 8.08
C ASN A 273 -4.23 13.19 6.81
N VAL A 274 -5.49 13.63 6.66
CA VAL A 274 -5.87 14.52 5.55
C VAL A 274 -5.08 15.83 5.62
N LEU A 275 -5.01 16.48 6.77
CA LEU A 275 -4.25 17.74 6.91
C LEU A 275 -2.74 17.56 6.67
N ARG A 276 -2.16 16.40 7.01
CA ARG A 276 -0.77 16.07 6.71
C ARG A 276 -0.51 15.80 5.23
N GLY A 277 -1.54 15.37 4.48
CA GLY A 277 -1.44 14.99 3.08
C GLY A 277 -1.24 13.50 2.83
N ASP A 278 -1.32 12.68 3.89
CA ASP A 278 -1.28 11.22 3.79
C ASP A 278 -2.56 10.68 3.16
N MET A 279 -3.67 11.41 3.35
CA MET A 279 -5.01 11.04 2.87
C MET A 279 -5.75 12.23 2.27
N SER A 280 -6.85 11.93 1.58
CA SER A 280 -7.90 12.83 1.11
C SER A 280 -9.21 12.54 1.84
N ILE A 281 -10.19 13.44 1.76
CA ILE A 281 -11.55 13.17 2.24
C ILE A 281 -12.15 12.01 1.45
N VAL A 282 -12.04 12.07 0.12
CA VAL A 282 -12.54 11.02 -0.80
C VAL A 282 -11.38 10.33 -1.47
N GLY A 283 -11.39 9.01 -1.45
CA GLY A 283 -10.35 8.18 -2.04
C GLY A 283 -10.56 6.71 -1.73
N ASN A 284 -9.59 5.89 -2.12
CA ASN A 284 -9.60 4.47 -1.86
C ASN A 284 -9.22 4.19 -0.40
N ARG A 285 -9.84 3.17 0.21
CA ARG A 285 -9.55 2.84 1.59
C ARG A 285 -8.12 2.32 1.74
N PRO A 286 -7.27 2.92 2.62
CA PRO A 286 -5.93 2.43 2.84
C PRO A 286 -5.94 1.06 3.53
N LEU A 287 -5.09 0.14 3.06
CA LEU A 287 -5.04 -1.25 3.51
C LEU A 287 -3.98 -1.49 4.59
N PRO A 288 -4.18 -2.46 5.50
CA PRO A 288 -3.10 -3.04 6.28
C PRO A 288 -1.99 -3.55 5.38
N LEU A 289 -0.75 -3.62 5.90
CA LEU A 289 0.41 -4.07 5.12
C LEU A 289 0.21 -5.48 4.56
N ASP A 290 -0.28 -6.39 5.39
CA ASP A 290 -0.56 -7.79 5.03
C ASP A 290 -1.66 -7.94 3.96
N GLU A 291 -2.71 -7.11 4.02
CA GLU A 291 -3.74 -7.09 2.99
C GLU A 291 -3.22 -6.48 1.69
N ALA A 292 -2.41 -5.42 1.77
CA ALA A 292 -1.82 -4.80 0.59
C ALA A 292 -0.84 -5.73 -0.14
N GLU A 293 -0.04 -6.51 0.62
CA GLU A 293 0.88 -7.51 0.06
C GLU A 293 0.15 -8.57 -0.78
N CYS A 294 -1.04 -8.99 -0.35
CA CYS A 294 -1.86 -9.95 -1.11
C CYS A 294 -2.51 -9.35 -2.36
N LEU A 295 -2.55 -8.02 -2.49
CA LEU A 295 -3.23 -7.30 -3.57
C LEU A 295 -2.24 -6.62 -4.54
N THR A 296 -1.07 -7.20 -4.71
CA THR A 296 -0.01 -6.69 -5.59
C THR A 296 -0.10 -7.20 -7.03
N SER A 297 -1.06 -8.06 -7.36
CA SER A 297 -1.27 -8.52 -8.74
C SER A 297 -1.70 -7.36 -9.65
N ASP A 298 -1.29 -7.40 -10.93
CA ASP A 298 -1.54 -6.38 -11.96
C ASP A 298 -2.98 -5.90 -12.01
N ALA A 299 -3.93 -6.83 -11.89
CA ALA A 299 -5.35 -6.52 -11.93
C ALA A 299 -5.82 -5.64 -10.75
N TRP A 300 -5.08 -5.59 -9.64
CA TRP A 300 -5.50 -4.93 -8.40
C TRP A 300 -4.62 -3.76 -7.99
N SER A 301 -3.43 -3.64 -8.57
CA SER A 301 -2.45 -2.58 -8.28
C SER A 301 -2.98 -1.19 -8.65
N ALA A 302 -3.79 -1.08 -9.71
CA ALA A 302 -4.37 0.17 -10.18
C ALA A 302 -5.18 0.94 -9.11
N ARG A 303 -5.69 0.25 -8.07
CA ARG A 303 -6.37 0.90 -6.94
C ARG A 303 -5.48 1.89 -6.17
N PHE A 304 -4.15 1.67 -6.18
CA PHE A 304 -3.20 2.53 -5.47
C PHE A 304 -2.84 3.80 -6.26
N LEU A 305 -3.31 3.93 -7.50
CA LEU A 305 -3.15 5.14 -8.31
C LEU A 305 -4.10 6.28 -7.90
N ALA A 306 -5.08 6.02 -7.03
CA ALA A 306 -5.95 7.03 -6.45
C ALA A 306 -5.49 7.48 -5.07
N PRO A 307 -5.92 8.67 -4.58
CA PRO A 307 -5.68 9.08 -3.20
C PRO A 307 -6.24 8.08 -2.19
N ALA A 308 -5.53 7.84 -1.10
CA ALA A 308 -6.11 7.19 0.06
C ALA A 308 -7.20 8.08 0.68
N GLY A 309 -8.38 7.54 0.99
CA GLY A 309 -9.53 8.31 1.43
C GLY A 309 -10.12 7.88 2.77
N ILE A 310 -10.81 8.81 3.43
CA ILE A 310 -11.66 8.53 4.59
C ILE A 310 -12.92 7.81 4.12
N THR A 311 -13.52 8.29 3.02
CA THR A 311 -14.66 7.67 2.33
C THR A 311 -14.31 7.38 0.89
N GLY A 312 -15.01 6.43 0.27
CA GLY A 312 -14.75 6.00 -1.11
C GLY A 312 -15.98 5.38 -1.76
N LEU A 313 -15.84 5.04 -3.04
CA LEU A 313 -16.95 4.59 -3.88
C LEU A 313 -17.65 3.35 -3.31
N TRP A 314 -16.90 2.30 -2.96
CA TRP A 314 -17.49 1.07 -2.41
C TRP A 314 -18.07 1.24 -1.00
N GLN A 315 -17.56 2.22 -0.22
CA GLN A 315 -18.04 2.49 1.12
C GLN A 315 -19.46 3.11 1.13
N THR A 316 -19.88 3.64 -0.01
CA THR A 316 -21.18 4.31 -0.23
C THR A 316 -22.12 3.50 -1.12
N CYS A 317 -21.83 2.23 -1.39
CA CYS A 317 -22.69 1.34 -2.18
C CYS A 317 -23.99 1.01 -1.44
N PRO A 318 -25.13 0.95 -2.18
CA PRO A 318 -26.44 0.64 -1.61
C PRO A 318 -26.54 -0.73 -0.94
N GLU A 319 -25.79 -1.72 -1.45
CA GLU A 319 -25.76 -3.10 -0.90
C GLU A 319 -25.15 -3.16 0.51
N GLY A 320 -24.61 -2.03 0.98
CA GLY A 320 -23.90 -1.93 2.25
C GLY A 320 -22.49 -2.53 2.16
N LYS A 321 -21.55 -1.84 2.76
CA LYS A 321 -20.13 -2.22 2.69
C LYS A 321 -19.80 -3.59 3.29
N ASP A 322 -20.70 -4.14 4.09
CA ASP A 322 -20.49 -5.42 4.76
C ASP A 322 -20.83 -6.62 3.87
N ASN A 323 -21.64 -6.41 2.83
CA ASN A 323 -22.12 -7.46 1.93
C ASN A 323 -21.33 -7.55 0.61
N LEU A 324 -20.45 -6.59 0.32
CA LEU A 324 -19.66 -6.62 -0.90
C LEU A 324 -18.49 -7.61 -0.79
N PRO A 325 -18.36 -8.55 -1.75
CA PRO A 325 -17.19 -9.40 -1.86
C PRO A 325 -15.89 -8.58 -2.03
N PRO A 326 -14.73 -9.12 -1.62
CA PRO A 326 -13.43 -8.44 -1.77
C PRO A 326 -13.13 -7.98 -3.20
N GLU A 327 -13.40 -8.82 -4.20
CA GLU A 327 -13.15 -8.53 -5.62
C GLU A 327 -13.97 -7.32 -6.10
N GLN A 328 -15.23 -7.21 -5.69
CA GLN A 328 -16.08 -6.08 -6.04
C GLN A 328 -15.63 -4.78 -5.38
N ARG A 329 -15.11 -4.85 -4.14
CA ARG A 329 -14.52 -3.67 -3.47
C ARG A 329 -13.31 -3.15 -4.23
N ILE A 330 -12.44 -4.07 -4.67
CA ILE A 330 -11.25 -3.74 -5.45
C ILE A 330 -11.65 -3.14 -6.81
N ALA A 331 -12.61 -3.75 -7.50
CA ALA A 331 -13.11 -3.23 -8.78
C ALA A 331 -13.67 -1.79 -8.64
N LEU A 332 -14.38 -1.49 -7.56
CA LEU A 332 -14.89 -0.13 -7.28
C LEU A 332 -13.76 0.85 -6.92
N ASP A 333 -12.71 0.40 -6.23
CA ASP A 333 -11.52 1.22 -5.96
C ASP A 333 -10.77 1.54 -7.26
N ILE A 334 -10.64 0.60 -8.18
CA ILE A 334 -10.05 0.80 -9.52
C ILE A 334 -10.92 1.75 -10.33
N GLN A 335 -12.22 1.53 -10.36
CA GLN A 335 -13.16 2.44 -11.04
C GLN A 335 -13.06 3.88 -10.53
N TYR A 336 -12.88 4.07 -9.22
CA TYR A 336 -12.64 5.40 -8.67
C TYR A 336 -11.34 6.00 -9.17
N ALA A 337 -10.25 5.20 -9.22
CA ALA A 337 -8.96 5.67 -9.72
C ALA A 337 -9.04 6.16 -11.18
N GLU A 338 -9.80 5.46 -12.01
CA GLU A 338 -10.01 5.81 -13.43
C GLU A 338 -10.95 7.02 -13.62
N THR A 339 -11.93 7.20 -12.72
CA THR A 339 -12.97 8.24 -12.85
C THR A 339 -12.79 9.41 -11.89
N LEU A 340 -11.56 9.62 -11.38
CA LEU A 340 -11.23 10.64 -10.41
C LEU A 340 -11.59 12.04 -10.89
N SER A 341 -12.57 12.66 -10.24
CA SER A 341 -13.03 14.01 -10.54
C SER A 341 -13.70 14.66 -9.33
N VAL A 342 -13.74 16.00 -9.30
CA VAL A 342 -14.45 16.76 -8.26
C VAL A 342 -15.94 16.38 -8.19
N MET A 343 -16.55 16.12 -9.33
CA MET A 343 -17.97 15.73 -9.39
C MET A 343 -18.19 14.34 -8.77
N THR A 344 -17.28 13.39 -9.03
CA THR A 344 -17.31 12.06 -8.41
C THR A 344 -17.15 12.18 -6.90
N ASP A 345 -16.23 13.02 -6.43
CA ASP A 345 -16.00 13.26 -5.00
C ASP A 345 -17.26 13.83 -4.31
N LEU A 346 -17.87 14.84 -4.89
CA LEU A 346 -19.10 15.43 -4.34
C LEU A 346 -20.25 14.42 -4.26
N LYS A 347 -20.39 13.56 -5.29
CA LYS A 347 -21.38 12.46 -5.27
C LYS A 347 -21.09 11.45 -4.14
N ILE A 348 -19.84 11.10 -3.91
CA ILE A 348 -19.45 10.18 -2.85
C ILE A 348 -19.72 10.81 -1.47
N ILE A 349 -19.34 12.07 -1.26
CA ILE A 349 -19.60 12.80 -0.01
C ILE A 349 -21.11 12.86 0.29
N SER A 350 -21.93 13.18 -0.70
CA SER A 350 -23.39 13.26 -0.52
C SER A 350 -24.01 11.92 -0.10
N LYS A 351 -23.44 10.79 -0.57
CA LYS A 351 -23.88 9.44 -0.21
C LYS A 351 -23.30 8.94 1.11
N THR A 352 -22.20 9.54 1.59
CA THR A 352 -21.53 9.09 2.82
C THR A 352 -22.38 9.29 4.06
N LEU A 353 -23.05 10.46 4.18
CA LEU A 353 -23.91 10.75 5.35
C LEU A 353 -25.08 9.76 5.49
N PRO A 354 -25.89 9.49 4.45
CA PRO A 354 -26.91 8.44 4.52
C PRO A 354 -26.37 7.06 4.84
N ALA A 355 -25.25 6.68 4.24
CA ALA A 355 -24.60 5.39 4.50
C ALA A 355 -24.09 5.23 5.94
N MET A 356 -23.73 6.31 6.61
CA MET A 356 -23.37 6.30 8.04
C MET A 356 -24.60 6.10 8.95
N ILE A 357 -25.76 6.61 8.57
CA ILE A 357 -27.02 6.49 9.33
C ILE A 357 -27.62 5.10 9.19
N GLN A 358 -27.64 4.54 7.97
CA GLN A 358 -28.16 3.17 7.70
C GLN A 358 -27.38 2.06 8.42
N ARG A 359 -26.16 2.34 8.90
CA ARG A 359 -25.38 1.42 9.73
C ARG A 359 -25.91 1.19 11.14
N ASN A 360 -26.87 1.96 11.57
CA ASN A 360 -27.38 1.96 12.95
C ASN A 360 -28.66 1.12 13.12
N GLU A 361 -29.17 0.53 12.04
CA GLU A 361 -30.26 -0.45 12.07
C GLU A 361 -29.69 -1.88 11.92
#